data_b127e541e55c8336907d73415f07169d
#
_entry.id   b127e541e55c8336907d73415f07169d
#
_cell.length_a   1.000
_cell.length_b   1.000
_cell.length_c   1.000
_cell.angle_alpha   90.00
_cell.angle_beta   90.00
_cell.angle_gamma   90.00
#
_symmetry.space_group_name_H-M   'P 1'
#
loop_
_entity.id
_entity.type
_entity.pdbx_description
1 polymer ?
#
loop_
_entity_poly.entity_id
_entity_poly.type
_entity_poly.pdbx_seq_one_letter_code
_entity_poly.pdbx_strand_id
1 'polypeptide(L)'
;MTKSALQIARAAYQPKVPAALKGAVKAVDGEYTQSVADQDEIKKLFPNTYGMPVVTFEKSNEKKELPAMNVGVILSGGQAPGGHNVIAGLFDGIKANNAASRLYGFILGPGGLIDHKYMELTADIIDEYRNTGGFDMIGSGRTKLETKEQFDKGLEILKELNIKALVIIGGDDSNTNACVLAEYYKATGAGVQVIGCPKTVSYTHLT
;
A
#
# COMPACT_ATOMS: atom_id res chain seq x y z
N MET A 1 -28.50 -2.10 -13.46
CA MET A 1 -28.82 -0.66 -13.24
C MET A 1 -28.13 0.16 -14.33
N THR A 2 -28.79 1.15 -14.88
CA THR A 2 -28.21 2.02 -15.92
C THR A 2 -27.24 3.01 -15.24
N LYS A 3 -25.99 3.05 -15.70
CA LYS A 3 -25.00 4.01 -15.16
C LYS A 3 -25.42 5.45 -15.50
N SER A 4 -25.27 6.37 -14.56
CA SER A 4 -25.51 7.80 -14.80
C SER A 4 -24.42 8.40 -15.72
N ALA A 5 -24.68 9.55 -16.35
CA ALA A 5 -23.71 10.24 -17.18
C ALA A 5 -22.42 10.58 -16.40
N LEU A 6 -22.53 10.93 -15.11
CA LEU A 6 -21.38 11.19 -14.23
C LEU A 6 -20.55 9.92 -13.99
N GLN A 7 -21.19 8.78 -13.75
CA GLN A 7 -20.49 7.50 -13.58
C GLN A 7 -19.73 7.10 -14.85
N ILE A 8 -20.34 7.32 -16.01
CA ILE A 8 -19.70 7.03 -17.30
C ILE A 8 -18.49 7.96 -17.52
N ALA A 9 -18.64 9.28 -17.32
CA ALA A 9 -17.55 10.22 -17.47
C ALA A 9 -16.39 9.96 -16.49
N ARG A 10 -16.70 9.62 -15.24
CA ARG A 10 -15.72 9.27 -14.22
C ARG A 10 -14.94 7.99 -14.57
N ALA A 11 -15.63 6.96 -15.04
CA ALA A 11 -15.00 5.70 -15.44
C ALA A 11 -14.10 5.87 -16.68
N ALA A 12 -14.42 6.81 -17.56
CA ALA A 12 -13.63 7.13 -18.75
C ALA A 12 -12.35 7.94 -18.44
N TYR A 13 -12.26 8.58 -17.26
CA TYR A 13 -11.08 9.36 -16.91
C TYR A 13 -9.85 8.46 -16.76
N GLN A 14 -8.78 8.84 -17.45
CA GLN A 14 -7.48 8.16 -17.36
C GLN A 14 -6.47 9.09 -16.68
N PRO A 15 -5.92 8.68 -15.52
CA PRO A 15 -4.91 9.47 -14.82
C PRO A 15 -3.62 9.57 -15.64
N LYS A 16 -2.93 10.70 -15.52
CA LYS A 16 -1.62 10.88 -16.15
C LYS A 16 -0.57 10.08 -15.38
N VAL A 17 -0.05 9.04 -16.01
CA VAL A 17 1.07 8.26 -15.46
C VAL A 17 2.38 9.02 -15.73
N PRO A 18 3.26 9.18 -14.73
CA PRO A 18 4.59 9.75 -14.92
C PRO A 18 5.37 9.05 -16.04
N ALA A 19 6.15 9.82 -16.81
CA ALA A 19 6.87 9.29 -17.96
C ALA A 19 7.83 8.15 -17.59
N ALA A 20 8.45 8.22 -16.41
CA ALA A 20 9.33 7.17 -15.89
C ALA A 20 8.61 5.82 -15.66
N LEU A 21 7.29 5.86 -15.42
CA LEU A 21 6.48 4.65 -15.17
C LEU A 21 5.76 4.14 -16.43
N LYS A 22 5.99 4.77 -17.58
CA LYS A 22 5.45 4.32 -18.87
C LYS A 22 6.39 3.30 -19.50
N GLY A 23 6.34 2.06 -19.08
CA GLY A 23 7.18 0.97 -19.61
C GLY A 23 8.02 0.31 -18.54
N ALA A 24 9.14 -0.28 -18.93
CA ALA A 24 10.05 -0.90 -17.98
C ALA A 24 10.73 0.16 -17.10
N VAL A 25 10.78 -0.11 -15.81
CA VAL A 25 11.43 0.76 -14.82
C VAL A 25 12.51 -0.03 -14.07
N LYS A 26 13.52 0.70 -13.61
CA LYS A 26 14.49 0.20 -12.63
C LYS A 26 14.42 1.08 -11.38
N ALA A 27 14.56 0.44 -10.23
CA ALA A 27 14.76 1.15 -8.96
C ALA A 27 16.22 1.59 -8.87
N VAL A 28 16.43 2.81 -8.37
CA VAL A 28 17.77 3.37 -8.15
C VAL A 28 17.81 3.90 -6.73
N ASP A 29 18.79 3.41 -5.97
CA ASP A 29 19.03 3.88 -4.62
C ASP A 29 19.71 5.26 -4.66
N GLY A 30 19.13 6.19 -3.93
CA GLY A 30 19.64 7.53 -3.74
C GLY A 30 20.37 7.69 -2.39
N GLU A 31 20.26 8.87 -1.79
CA GLU A 31 20.86 9.15 -0.50
C GLU A 31 20.18 8.37 0.64
N TYR A 32 20.97 7.98 1.63
CA TYR A 32 20.44 7.34 2.83
C TYR A 32 19.69 8.36 3.69
N THR A 33 18.54 7.92 4.19
CA THR A 33 17.68 8.76 5.04
C THR A 33 18.13 8.75 6.49
N GLN A 34 17.78 9.81 7.22
CA GLN A 34 17.92 9.87 8.67
C GLN A 34 16.71 10.60 9.25
N SER A 35 16.41 10.32 10.50
CA SER A 35 15.38 11.06 11.22
C SER A 35 15.83 12.50 11.49
N VAL A 36 14.88 13.42 11.54
CA VAL A 36 15.12 14.84 11.79
C VAL A 36 15.64 15.07 13.22
N ALA A 37 15.16 14.25 14.18
CA ALA A 37 15.52 14.30 15.59
C ALA A 37 15.70 12.89 16.14
N ASP A 38 16.31 12.77 17.31
CA ASP A 38 16.43 11.54 18.11
C ASP A 38 17.02 10.35 17.32
N GLN A 39 17.99 10.63 16.47
CA GLN A 39 18.53 9.66 15.50
C GLN A 39 19.03 8.38 16.15
N ASP A 40 19.80 8.50 17.23
CA ASP A 40 20.36 7.34 17.93
C ASP A 40 19.30 6.47 18.61
N GLU A 41 18.24 7.10 19.12
CA GLU A 41 17.13 6.41 19.76
C GLU A 41 16.27 5.70 18.73
N ILE A 42 15.90 6.38 17.64
CA ILE A 42 15.13 5.80 16.55
C ILE A 42 15.89 4.64 15.89
N LYS A 43 17.21 4.79 15.70
CA LYS A 43 18.04 3.71 15.16
C LYS A 43 18.06 2.48 16.07
N LYS A 44 18.00 2.65 17.39
CA LYS A 44 17.90 1.50 18.33
C LYS A 44 16.55 0.81 18.24
N LEU A 45 15.47 1.58 18.03
CA LEU A 45 14.12 1.03 17.91
C LEU A 45 13.87 0.34 16.55
N PHE A 46 14.54 0.81 15.49
CA PHE A 46 14.37 0.35 14.11
C PHE A 46 15.69 -0.10 13.47
N PRO A 47 16.43 -1.06 14.09
CA PRO A 47 17.78 -1.41 13.63
C PRO A 47 17.83 -2.02 12.23
N ASN A 48 16.72 -2.57 11.72
CA ASN A 48 16.66 -3.21 10.42
C ASN A 48 16.13 -2.30 9.31
N THR A 49 15.40 -1.23 9.66
CA THR A 49 14.73 -0.35 8.69
C THR A 49 15.17 1.10 8.75
N TYR A 50 15.89 1.51 9.79
CA TYR A 50 16.46 2.86 9.87
C TYR A 50 17.53 3.11 8.79
N GLY A 51 17.51 4.31 8.23
CA GLY A 51 18.53 4.73 7.30
C GLY A 51 18.46 4.09 5.91
N MET A 52 17.32 3.54 5.52
CA MET A 52 17.14 3.05 4.16
C MET A 52 17.29 4.17 3.13
N PRO A 53 17.83 3.90 1.93
CA PRO A 53 18.00 4.92 0.90
C PRO A 53 16.64 5.39 0.36
N VAL A 54 16.62 6.62 -0.14
CA VAL A 54 15.52 7.06 -1.00
C VAL A 54 15.58 6.27 -2.30
N VAL A 55 14.48 5.60 -2.65
CA VAL A 55 14.40 4.86 -3.91
C VAL A 55 13.67 5.71 -4.94
N THR A 56 14.30 5.92 -6.08
CA THR A 56 13.69 6.55 -7.26
C THR A 56 13.51 5.54 -8.37
N PHE A 57 12.61 5.85 -9.30
CA PHE A 57 12.33 4.99 -10.45
C PHE A 57 12.76 5.70 -11.73
N GLU A 58 13.61 5.04 -12.49
CA GLU A 58 14.08 5.49 -13.79
C GLU A 58 13.57 4.57 -14.89
N LYS A 59 13.46 5.12 -16.11
CA LYS A 59 13.15 4.32 -17.28
C LYS A 59 14.24 3.27 -17.51
N SER A 60 13.85 2.04 -17.77
CA SER A 60 14.75 0.95 -18.16
C SER A 60 14.54 0.57 -19.62
N ASN A 61 15.62 0.20 -20.29
CA ASN A 61 15.56 -0.39 -21.63
C ASN A 61 15.37 -1.92 -21.55
N GLU A 62 15.54 -2.51 -20.37
CA GLU A 62 15.38 -3.93 -20.14
C GLU A 62 13.99 -4.21 -19.56
N LYS A 63 13.17 -4.95 -20.29
CA LYS A 63 11.92 -5.48 -19.76
C LYS A 63 12.23 -6.79 -19.04
N LYS A 64 12.17 -6.77 -17.70
CA LYS A 64 12.28 -8.00 -16.90
C LYS A 64 10.88 -8.61 -16.75
N GLU A 65 10.80 -9.91 -16.97
CA GLU A 65 9.61 -10.66 -16.54
C GLU A 65 9.62 -10.77 -15.02
N LEU A 66 8.61 -10.20 -14.39
CA LEU A 66 8.45 -10.26 -12.94
C LEU A 66 7.54 -11.43 -12.57
N PRO A 67 7.85 -12.17 -11.50
CA PRO A 67 6.97 -13.22 -11.01
C PRO A 67 5.63 -12.66 -10.57
N ALA A 68 4.60 -13.49 -10.58
CA ALA A 68 3.33 -13.12 -10.00
C ALA A 68 3.49 -12.80 -8.49
N MET A 69 2.85 -11.73 -8.04
CA MET A 69 2.95 -11.25 -6.67
C MET A 69 1.55 -11.05 -6.09
N ASN A 70 1.31 -11.59 -4.91
CA ASN A 70 0.13 -11.27 -4.13
C ASN A 70 0.45 -10.08 -3.22
N VAL A 71 -0.42 -9.09 -3.24
CA VAL A 71 -0.28 -7.85 -2.47
C VAL A 71 -1.51 -7.66 -1.59
N GLY A 72 -1.30 -7.25 -0.34
CA GLY A 72 -2.36 -6.85 0.58
C GLY A 72 -2.47 -5.32 0.63
N VAL A 73 -3.67 -4.80 0.81
CA VAL A 73 -3.90 -3.37 0.99
C VAL A 73 -4.85 -3.10 2.16
N ILE A 74 -4.54 -2.08 2.94
CA ILE A 74 -5.29 -1.62 4.10
C ILE A 74 -5.57 -0.13 3.95
N LEU A 75 -6.83 0.27 4.16
CA LEU A 75 -7.20 1.67 4.39
C LEU A 75 -7.26 1.92 5.89
N SER A 76 -6.43 2.81 6.41
CA SER A 76 -6.29 3.04 7.85
C SER A 76 -6.58 4.48 8.24
N GLY A 77 -7.25 4.65 9.38
CA GLY A 77 -7.59 5.95 9.94
C GLY A 77 -8.84 6.59 9.35
N GLY A 78 -8.92 7.92 9.42
CA GLY A 78 -10.02 8.70 8.88
C GLY A 78 -10.03 8.71 7.35
N GLN A 79 -11.20 8.94 6.77
CA GLN A 79 -11.34 9.03 5.32
C GLN A 79 -10.77 10.35 4.78
N ALA A 80 -10.16 10.27 3.60
CA ALA A 80 -9.70 11.41 2.82
C ALA A 80 -9.81 11.08 1.32
N PRO A 81 -9.89 12.06 0.41
CA PRO A 81 -9.99 11.77 -1.01
C PRO A 81 -8.84 10.93 -1.55
N GLY A 82 -9.14 9.96 -2.41
CA GLY A 82 -8.13 9.22 -3.18
C GLY A 82 -7.89 7.77 -2.78
N GLY A 83 -8.52 7.23 -1.72
CA GLY A 83 -8.31 5.85 -1.30
C GLY A 83 -8.52 4.82 -2.41
N HIS A 84 -9.67 4.85 -3.06
CA HIS A 84 -9.98 3.95 -4.18
C HIS A 84 -9.01 4.14 -5.36
N ASN A 85 -8.54 5.37 -5.59
CA ASN A 85 -7.61 5.65 -6.69
C ASN A 85 -6.23 5.01 -6.45
N VAL A 86 -5.75 5.01 -5.20
CA VAL A 86 -4.50 4.33 -4.84
C VAL A 86 -4.67 2.81 -5.02
N ILE A 87 -5.79 2.24 -4.57
CA ILE A 87 -6.07 0.81 -4.73
C ILE A 87 -6.16 0.44 -6.23
N ALA A 88 -6.87 1.24 -7.03
CA ALA A 88 -6.96 1.00 -8.47
C ALA A 88 -5.59 1.09 -9.17
N GLY A 89 -4.78 2.09 -8.82
CA GLY A 89 -3.43 2.21 -9.35
C GLY A 89 -2.51 1.05 -8.96
N LEU A 90 -2.64 0.57 -7.72
CA LEU A 90 -1.92 -0.61 -7.25
C LEU A 90 -2.33 -1.87 -8.01
N PHE A 91 -3.64 -2.09 -8.20
CA PHE A 91 -4.18 -3.20 -8.99
C PHE A 91 -3.66 -3.15 -10.42
N ASP A 92 -3.79 -2.02 -11.09
CA ASP A 92 -3.33 -1.85 -12.48
C ASP A 92 -1.82 -2.10 -12.60
N GLY A 93 -1.04 -1.60 -11.64
CA GLY A 93 0.42 -1.76 -11.62
C GLY A 93 0.86 -3.22 -11.47
N ILE A 94 0.30 -3.96 -10.51
CA ILE A 94 0.68 -5.37 -10.32
C ILE A 94 0.21 -6.25 -11.48
N LYS A 95 -0.97 -5.97 -12.06
CA LYS A 95 -1.49 -6.69 -13.23
C LYS A 95 -0.71 -6.40 -14.50
N ALA A 96 -0.23 -5.16 -14.69
CA ALA A 96 0.64 -4.80 -15.81
C ALA A 96 2.01 -5.50 -15.74
N ASN A 97 2.52 -5.73 -14.53
CA ASN A 97 3.76 -6.47 -14.33
C ASN A 97 3.57 -7.99 -14.54
N ASN A 98 2.51 -8.55 -14.00
CA ASN A 98 2.16 -9.95 -14.21
C ASN A 98 0.65 -10.15 -13.98
N ALA A 99 -0.07 -10.61 -15.01
CA ALA A 99 -1.51 -10.77 -14.96
C ALA A 99 -2.00 -11.79 -13.91
N ALA A 100 -1.15 -12.73 -13.49
CA ALA A 100 -1.46 -13.69 -12.43
C ALA A 100 -1.34 -13.12 -11.01
N SER A 101 -0.79 -11.89 -10.84
CA SER A 101 -0.73 -11.21 -9.54
C SER A 101 -2.13 -10.96 -8.98
N ARG A 102 -2.25 -10.99 -7.64
CA ARG A 102 -3.52 -10.77 -6.94
C ARG A 102 -3.43 -9.64 -5.93
N LEU A 103 -4.52 -8.91 -5.76
CA LEU A 103 -4.66 -7.87 -4.75
C LEU A 103 -5.74 -8.26 -3.74
N TYR A 104 -5.40 -8.23 -2.47
CA TYR A 104 -6.32 -8.51 -1.36
C TYR A 104 -6.55 -7.27 -0.53
N GLY A 105 -7.80 -6.89 -0.34
CA GLY A 105 -8.20 -5.79 0.55
C GLY A 105 -8.61 -6.31 1.92
N PHE A 106 -8.00 -5.80 2.99
CA PHE A 106 -8.40 -6.12 4.37
C PHE A 106 -9.55 -5.21 4.81
N ILE A 107 -10.65 -5.83 5.25
CA ILE A 107 -11.90 -5.14 5.52
C ILE A 107 -11.83 -4.36 6.83
N LEU A 108 -12.29 -3.10 6.80
CA LEU A 108 -12.34 -2.19 7.94
C LEU A 108 -10.97 -1.92 8.59
N GLY A 109 -9.95 -1.83 7.76
CA GLY A 109 -8.62 -1.39 8.18
C GLY A 109 -7.75 -2.49 8.80
N PRO A 110 -6.80 -2.12 9.70
CA PRO A 110 -5.86 -3.08 10.29
C PRO A 110 -6.53 -4.19 11.12
N GLY A 111 -7.75 -3.94 11.63
CA GLY A 111 -8.55 -4.97 12.29
C GLY A 111 -8.85 -6.15 11.38
N GLY A 112 -9.12 -5.91 10.11
CA GLY A 112 -9.36 -6.97 9.13
C GLY A 112 -8.16 -7.89 8.94
N LEU A 113 -6.94 -7.38 9.08
CA LEU A 113 -5.72 -8.20 9.04
C LEU A 113 -5.67 -9.18 10.22
N ILE A 114 -5.98 -8.72 11.44
CA ILE A 114 -5.96 -9.54 12.66
C ILE A 114 -7.11 -10.55 12.67
N ASP A 115 -8.28 -10.11 12.20
CA ASP A 115 -9.52 -10.91 12.21
C ASP A 115 -9.65 -11.83 10.99
N HIS A 116 -8.67 -11.82 10.10
CA HIS A 116 -8.66 -12.56 8.83
C HIS A 116 -9.89 -12.22 7.96
N LYS A 117 -10.32 -10.95 7.98
CA LYS A 117 -11.42 -10.43 7.16
C LYS A 117 -10.88 -9.71 5.94
N TYR A 118 -10.97 -10.33 4.81
CA TYR A 118 -10.42 -9.82 3.56
C TYR A 118 -11.31 -10.21 2.37
N MET A 119 -11.03 -9.58 1.24
CA MET A 119 -11.58 -9.96 -0.06
C MET A 119 -10.52 -9.85 -1.15
N GLU A 120 -10.58 -10.70 -2.15
CA GLU A 120 -9.80 -10.50 -3.38
C GLU A 120 -10.43 -9.38 -4.20
N LEU A 121 -9.62 -8.39 -4.56
CA LEU A 121 -10.05 -7.25 -5.37
C LEU A 121 -9.88 -7.61 -6.85
N THR A 122 -10.99 -7.97 -7.48
CA THR A 122 -11.04 -8.32 -8.90
C THR A 122 -11.22 -7.09 -9.79
N ALA A 123 -11.02 -7.23 -11.10
CA ALA A 123 -11.20 -6.13 -12.06
C ALA A 123 -12.61 -5.52 -11.97
N ASP A 124 -13.65 -6.34 -11.82
CA ASP A 124 -15.03 -5.87 -11.73
C ASP A 124 -15.25 -4.97 -10.50
N ILE A 125 -14.69 -5.38 -9.33
CA ILE A 125 -14.76 -4.59 -8.10
C ILE A 125 -13.98 -3.28 -8.29
N ILE A 126 -12.77 -3.35 -8.80
CA ILE A 126 -11.94 -2.16 -9.03
C ILE A 126 -12.64 -1.17 -9.97
N ASP A 127 -13.25 -1.65 -11.05
CA ASP A 127 -13.89 -0.79 -12.04
C ASP A 127 -15.19 -0.14 -11.52
N GLU A 128 -15.88 -0.78 -10.58
CA GLU A 128 -17.04 -0.17 -9.91
C GLU A 128 -16.62 1.09 -9.11
N TYR A 129 -15.48 1.03 -8.44
CA TYR A 129 -14.96 2.12 -7.59
C TYR A 129 -13.92 3.01 -8.26
N ARG A 130 -13.54 2.73 -9.49
CA ARG A 130 -12.52 3.50 -10.22
C ARG A 130 -12.86 4.98 -10.27
N ASN A 131 -11.89 5.82 -9.91
CA ASN A 131 -11.99 7.28 -9.89
C ASN A 131 -13.09 7.84 -8.96
N THR A 132 -13.59 7.07 -8.02
CA THR A 132 -14.56 7.55 -7.03
C THR A 132 -13.91 8.30 -5.87
N GLY A 133 -12.64 8.01 -5.58
CA GLY A 133 -11.87 8.66 -4.53
C GLY A 133 -12.27 8.32 -3.09
N GLY A 134 -13.23 7.41 -2.90
CA GLY A 134 -13.75 7.05 -1.58
C GLY A 134 -12.93 5.98 -0.85
N PHE A 135 -13.55 5.38 0.18
CA PHE A 135 -12.96 4.38 1.09
C PHE A 135 -13.86 3.17 1.32
N ASP A 136 -15.06 3.18 0.77
CA ASP A 136 -16.13 2.22 1.04
C ASP A 136 -15.93 0.86 0.35
N MET A 137 -15.02 0.75 -0.62
CA MET A 137 -14.68 -0.54 -1.26
C MET A 137 -14.31 -1.61 -0.23
N ILE A 138 -13.43 -1.27 0.71
CA ILE A 138 -12.99 -2.17 1.79
C ILE A 138 -13.19 -1.56 3.18
N GLY A 139 -13.67 -0.32 3.23
CA GLY A 139 -13.79 0.45 4.47
C GLY A 139 -12.43 0.78 5.11
N SER A 140 -12.44 1.58 6.15
CA SER A 140 -11.25 1.92 6.92
C SER A 140 -11.47 1.70 8.42
N GLY A 141 -10.40 1.54 9.18
CA GLY A 141 -10.46 1.37 10.63
C GLY A 141 -9.30 2.04 11.34
N ARG A 142 -9.43 2.17 12.68
CA ARG A 142 -8.44 2.84 13.54
C ARG A 142 -7.72 1.87 14.48
N THR A 143 -7.88 0.57 14.27
CA THR A 143 -7.16 -0.46 15.04
C THR A 143 -5.66 -0.26 14.85
N LYS A 144 -4.92 -0.17 15.96
CA LYS A 144 -3.45 -0.16 15.95
C LYS A 144 -2.94 -1.57 16.19
N LEU A 145 -1.89 -1.95 15.49
CA LEU A 145 -1.15 -3.17 15.72
C LEU A 145 0.02 -2.83 16.65
N GLU A 146 -0.05 -3.25 17.90
CA GLU A 146 0.89 -2.81 18.93
C GLU A 146 1.56 -3.99 19.66
N THR A 147 0.99 -5.17 19.55
CA THR A 147 1.51 -6.36 20.25
C THR A 147 2.06 -7.41 19.30
N LYS A 148 3.00 -8.19 19.81
CA LYS A 148 3.59 -9.30 19.06
C LYS A 148 2.52 -10.29 18.57
N GLU A 149 1.52 -10.58 19.40
CA GLU A 149 0.42 -11.48 19.06
C GLU A 149 -0.39 -10.96 17.86
N GLN A 150 -0.61 -9.64 17.79
CA GLN A 150 -1.30 -9.02 16.65
C GLN A 150 -0.44 -9.08 15.38
N PHE A 151 0.88 -8.87 15.51
CA PHE A 151 1.79 -8.96 14.37
C PHE A 151 1.87 -10.39 13.84
N ASP A 152 1.94 -11.38 14.74
CA ASP A 152 1.97 -12.79 14.36
C ASP A 152 0.66 -13.23 13.70
N LYS A 153 -0.50 -12.86 14.24
CA LYS A 153 -1.80 -13.12 13.61
C LYS A 153 -1.91 -12.51 12.22
N GLY A 154 -1.47 -11.25 12.08
CA GLY A 154 -1.40 -10.63 10.76
C GLY A 154 -0.47 -11.37 9.81
N LEU A 155 0.65 -11.87 10.30
CA LEU A 155 1.60 -12.63 9.50
C LEU A 155 1.06 -13.99 9.04
N GLU A 156 0.24 -14.65 9.87
CA GLU A 156 -0.41 -15.93 9.52
C GLU A 156 -1.23 -15.80 8.24
N ILE A 157 -2.14 -14.83 8.17
CA ILE A 157 -2.98 -14.63 6.98
C ILE A 157 -2.16 -14.15 5.77
N LEU A 158 -1.13 -13.32 5.97
CA LEU A 158 -0.25 -12.90 4.88
C LEU A 158 0.50 -14.09 4.27
N LYS A 159 0.93 -15.04 5.10
CA LYS A 159 1.56 -16.28 4.63
C LYS A 159 0.57 -17.22 3.94
N GLU A 160 -0.63 -17.40 4.51
CA GLU A 160 -1.69 -18.22 3.92
C GLU A 160 -2.06 -17.75 2.51
N LEU A 161 -2.21 -16.44 2.33
CA LEU A 161 -2.50 -15.82 1.03
C LEU A 161 -1.25 -15.63 0.15
N ASN A 162 -0.08 -16.07 0.61
CA ASN A 162 1.20 -15.86 -0.06
C ASN A 162 1.46 -14.39 -0.42
N ILE A 163 1.05 -13.46 0.43
CA ILE A 163 1.24 -12.03 0.24
C ILE A 163 2.72 -11.69 0.48
N LYS A 164 3.32 -10.97 -0.45
CA LYS A 164 4.72 -10.55 -0.42
C LYS A 164 4.90 -9.07 -0.11
N ALA A 165 3.86 -8.28 -0.27
CA ALA A 165 3.86 -6.87 0.08
C ALA A 165 2.51 -6.48 0.71
N LEU A 166 2.57 -5.68 1.78
CA LEU A 166 1.42 -5.10 2.45
C LEU A 166 1.49 -3.59 2.32
N VAL A 167 0.49 -2.98 1.70
CA VAL A 167 0.38 -1.53 1.53
C VAL A 167 -0.61 -0.97 2.55
N ILE A 168 -0.16 -0.04 3.37
CA ILE A 168 -0.98 0.62 4.39
C ILE A 168 -1.19 2.09 3.98
N ILE A 169 -2.43 2.42 3.61
CA ILE A 169 -2.82 3.76 3.19
C ILE A 169 -3.42 4.47 4.40
N GLY A 170 -2.72 5.47 4.95
CA GLY A 170 -3.18 6.11 6.19
C GLY A 170 -2.43 7.37 6.58
N GLY A 171 -2.86 8.00 7.67
CA GLY A 171 -2.23 9.17 8.27
C GLY A 171 -0.96 8.84 9.05
N ASP A 172 -0.51 9.77 9.90
CA ASP A 172 0.74 9.66 10.67
C ASP A 172 0.80 8.40 11.52
N ASP A 173 -0.21 8.18 12.36
CA ASP A 173 -0.30 6.99 13.21
C ASP A 173 -0.25 5.70 12.39
N SER A 174 -0.91 5.68 11.25
CA SER A 174 -0.95 4.50 10.37
C SER A 174 0.40 4.23 9.72
N ASN A 175 1.13 5.29 9.32
CA ASN A 175 2.46 5.14 8.76
C ASN A 175 3.50 4.80 9.83
N THR A 176 3.36 5.31 11.06
CA THR A 176 4.17 4.87 12.21
C THR A 176 3.94 3.37 12.47
N ASN A 177 2.68 2.93 12.46
CA ASN A 177 2.34 1.53 12.64
C ASN A 177 2.88 0.65 11.49
N ALA A 178 2.84 1.16 10.25
CA ALA A 178 3.47 0.48 9.11
C ALA A 178 4.98 0.33 9.29
N CYS A 179 5.66 1.34 9.85
CA CYS A 179 7.09 1.30 10.15
C CYS A 179 7.42 0.23 11.19
N VAL A 180 6.65 0.16 12.29
CA VAL A 180 6.81 -0.87 13.33
C VAL A 180 6.60 -2.28 12.74
N LEU A 181 5.59 -2.44 11.90
CA LEU A 181 5.29 -3.71 11.25
C LEU A 181 6.41 -4.12 10.28
N ALA A 182 6.94 -3.16 9.50
CA ALA A 182 8.07 -3.38 8.60
C ALA A 182 9.31 -3.86 9.36
N GLU A 183 9.62 -3.21 10.48
CA GLU A 183 10.73 -3.59 11.36
C GLU A 183 10.56 -5.02 11.87
N TYR A 184 9.38 -5.33 12.42
CA TYR A 184 9.09 -6.65 12.95
C TYR A 184 9.19 -7.75 11.88
N TYR A 185 8.60 -7.55 10.71
CA TYR A 185 8.63 -8.55 9.63
C TYR A 185 10.02 -8.73 9.05
N LYS A 186 10.82 -7.67 9.00
CA LYS A 186 12.21 -7.75 8.57
C LYS A 186 13.08 -8.47 9.60
N ALA A 187 12.94 -8.13 10.88
CA ALA A 187 13.66 -8.76 11.98
C ALA A 187 13.38 -10.26 12.11
N THR A 188 12.15 -10.68 11.83
CA THR A 188 11.73 -12.10 11.89
C THR A 188 11.94 -12.86 10.59
N GLY A 189 12.46 -12.24 9.56
CA GLY A 189 12.64 -12.87 8.24
C GLY A 189 11.33 -13.31 7.59
N ALA A 190 10.23 -12.59 7.85
CA ALA A 190 8.88 -12.94 7.39
C ALA A 190 8.72 -12.99 5.86
N GLY A 191 9.59 -12.30 5.12
CA GLY A 191 9.54 -12.25 3.66
C GLY A 191 8.38 -11.40 3.11
N VAL A 192 7.81 -10.52 3.93
CA VAL A 192 6.75 -9.58 3.57
C VAL A 192 7.28 -8.16 3.69
N GLN A 193 7.17 -7.39 2.62
CA GLN A 193 7.48 -5.96 2.62
C GLN A 193 6.28 -5.17 3.11
N VAL A 194 6.47 -4.14 3.92
CA VAL A 194 5.42 -3.22 4.34
C VAL A 194 5.72 -1.84 3.78
N ILE A 195 4.73 -1.25 3.08
CA ILE A 195 4.86 0.04 2.43
C ILE A 195 3.75 0.96 2.95
N GLY A 196 4.14 2.08 3.55
CA GLY A 196 3.23 3.13 3.95
C GLY A 196 2.94 4.08 2.79
N CYS A 197 1.66 4.36 2.55
CA CYS A 197 1.21 5.42 1.65
C CYS A 197 0.59 6.54 2.47
N PRO A 198 1.26 7.69 2.60
CA PRO A 198 0.74 8.82 3.37
C PRO A 198 -0.60 9.32 2.83
N LYS A 199 -1.55 9.51 3.72
CA LYS A 199 -2.89 9.98 3.43
C LYS A 199 -3.34 10.92 4.56
N THR A 200 -3.59 12.17 4.23
CA THR A 200 -4.18 13.12 5.18
C THR A 200 -4.65 14.37 4.46
N VAL A 201 -5.62 15.06 5.04
CA VAL A 201 -6.02 16.41 4.63
C VAL A 201 -5.14 17.49 5.30
N SER A 202 -4.43 17.15 6.36
CA SER A 202 -3.55 18.08 7.08
C SER A 202 -2.28 18.45 6.33
N TYR A 203 -1.86 17.64 5.35
CA TYR A 203 -0.69 17.91 4.52
C TYR A 203 -1.00 18.85 3.35
N THR A 204 -2.25 19.13 3.11
CA THR A 204 -2.68 20.17 2.18
C THR A 204 -2.72 21.52 2.87
N HIS A 205 -1.66 21.92 3.55
CA HIS A 205 -1.42 23.31 3.80
C HIS A 205 -1.07 23.96 2.50
N LEU A 206 -2.11 24.24 1.81
CA LEU A 206 -2.11 25.16 0.73
C LEU A 206 -1.85 26.53 1.34
N THR A 207 -0.64 26.95 1.28
CA THR A 207 -0.32 28.37 1.39
C THR A 207 -0.95 29.10 0.22
#